data_c2e7d3b8ed06b6e14ce58d8aacb9fafe
#
_entry.id   c2e7d3b8ed06b6e14ce58d8aacb9fafe
#
_cell.length_a   1.000
_cell.length_b   1.000
_cell.length_c   1.000
_cell.angle_alpha   90.00
_cell.angle_beta   90.00
_cell.angle_gamma   90.00
#
_symmetry.space_group_name_H-M   'P 1'
#
loop_
_entity.id
_entity.type
_entity.pdbx_description
1 polymer ?
#
loop_
_entity_poly.entity_id
_entity_poly.type
_entity_poly.pdbx_seq_one_letter_code
_entity_poly.pdbx_strand_id
1 'polypeptide(L)'
;MKNDNFVYSGWKTRGLPMLLVTLALLGVGIWLIIEGGIRLDAQLSGGGGLLAAGIVLCLAAALSSGGFMLLEPNEARVMLFFGQYRGTFYETGYWWVNPFLSAKQISLRLRNLNAEPIKVNDKCGNPVMIGLVLVWRIKRDEVYRSVFEIDAAPATPGDNVSAAARMTVLDRFVGVQSDAALRQVAGLYAYDNTGVEAGELTLRSNSEEINAQLERTLNDRLAMAGIEVVEARINYLAYAPEIAAVMLRRQQADAIISAREKIVEGAVTMVRMALERLSEEEVVELDEERKAAMVSNLLVVLCADEAAQPVVNAGTLHH
;
A
#
# COMPACT_ATOMS: atom_id res chain seq x y z
N MET A 1 18.84 5.10 -22.59
CA MET A 1 18.78 6.56 -22.36
C MET A 1 18.84 6.75 -20.85
N LYS A 2 19.86 7.41 -20.32
CA LYS A 2 19.88 7.86 -18.91
C LYS A 2 18.83 8.96 -18.78
N ASN A 3 17.62 8.61 -18.41
CA ASN A 3 16.59 9.57 -18.03
C ASN A 3 16.70 9.82 -16.52
N ASP A 4 17.77 10.50 -16.13
CA ASP A 4 17.86 10.97 -14.75
C ASP A 4 16.81 12.05 -14.56
N ASN A 5 15.97 11.90 -13.53
CA ASN A 5 15.02 12.94 -13.16
C ASN A 5 15.82 14.19 -12.77
N PHE A 6 15.67 15.26 -13.51
CA PHE A 6 16.32 16.54 -13.19
C PHE A 6 15.29 17.64 -12.99
N VAL A 7 15.62 18.55 -12.09
CA VAL A 7 14.78 19.71 -11.82
C VAL A 7 14.82 20.63 -13.05
N TYR A 8 13.67 21.12 -13.47
CA TYR A 8 13.58 22.06 -14.57
C TYR A 8 14.38 23.34 -14.28
N SER A 9 15.40 23.59 -15.08
CA SER A 9 16.31 24.76 -14.97
C SER A 9 16.10 25.77 -16.09
N GLY A 10 15.08 25.62 -16.91
CA GLY A 10 14.79 26.52 -18.02
C GLY A 10 14.25 27.88 -17.57
N TRP A 11 13.93 28.74 -18.54
CA TRP A 11 13.43 30.08 -18.27
C TRP A 11 12.10 30.03 -17.50
N LYS A 12 12.12 30.57 -16.29
CA LYS A 12 10.99 30.68 -15.36
C LYS A 12 11.01 32.05 -14.67
N THR A 13 9.85 32.66 -14.51
CA THR A 13 9.66 33.89 -13.76
C THR A 13 8.43 33.78 -12.87
N ARG A 14 8.35 34.61 -11.83
CA ARG A 14 7.13 34.67 -11.02
C ARG A 14 5.96 35.15 -11.88
N GLY A 15 4.80 34.53 -11.74
CA GLY A 15 3.62 34.79 -12.59
C GLY A 15 3.07 36.20 -12.45
N LEU A 16 3.05 36.80 -11.24
CA LEU A 16 2.52 38.15 -11.02
C LEU A 16 3.25 39.27 -11.81
N PRO A 17 4.60 39.40 -11.75
CA PRO A 17 5.32 40.38 -12.56
C PRO A 17 5.10 40.15 -14.05
N MET A 18 5.11 38.89 -14.51
CA MET A 18 4.91 38.58 -15.92
C MET A 18 3.47 38.87 -16.39
N LEU A 19 2.48 38.70 -15.52
CA LEU A 19 1.09 39.08 -15.79
C LEU A 19 0.99 40.61 -16.05
N LEU A 20 1.65 41.42 -15.22
CA LEU A 20 1.69 42.88 -15.44
C LEU A 20 2.36 43.23 -16.77
N VAL A 21 3.45 42.57 -17.12
CA VAL A 21 4.12 42.74 -18.41
C VAL A 21 3.21 42.35 -19.58
N THR A 22 2.53 41.23 -19.51
CA THR A 22 1.60 40.79 -20.57
C THR A 22 0.41 41.71 -20.72
N LEU A 23 -0.15 42.22 -19.62
CA LEU A 23 -1.22 43.22 -19.64
C LEU A 23 -0.75 44.57 -20.22
N ALA A 24 0.46 45.03 -19.87
CA ALA A 24 1.06 46.21 -20.43
C ALA A 24 1.30 46.10 -21.95
N LEU A 25 1.84 44.93 -22.39
CA LEU A 25 2.02 44.68 -23.82
C LEU A 25 0.70 44.68 -24.59
N LEU A 26 -0.34 44.07 -24.00
CA LEU A 26 -1.68 44.06 -24.60
C LEU A 26 -2.29 45.48 -24.65
N GLY A 27 -2.18 46.24 -23.57
CA GLY A 27 -2.66 47.64 -23.52
C GLY A 27 -1.95 48.57 -24.54
N VAL A 28 -0.61 48.50 -24.61
CA VAL A 28 0.17 49.23 -25.61
C VAL A 28 -0.16 48.76 -27.03
N GLY A 29 -0.31 47.45 -27.23
CA GLY A 29 -0.70 46.91 -28.53
C GLY A 29 -2.05 47.45 -29.01
N ILE A 30 -3.08 47.43 -28.15
CA ILE A 30 -4.39 47.99 -28.46
C ILE A 30 -4.31 49.51 -28.76
N TRP A 31 -3.57 50.24 -27.93
CA TRP A 31 -3.37 51.69 -28.15
C TRP A 31 -2.73 51.98 -29.51
N LEU A 32 -1.70 51.23 -29.89
CA LEU A 32 -1.04 51.37 -31.19
C LEU A 32 -1.96 51.03 -32.39
N ILE A 33 -2.85 50.04 -32.23
CA ILE A 33 -3.84 49.70 -33.25
C ILE A 33 -4.82 50.88 -33.44
N ILE A 34 -5.33 51.44 -32.35
CA ILE A 34 -6.28 52.57 -32.41
C ILE A 34 -5.62 53.80 -33.04
N GLU A 35 -4.44 54.19 -32.56
CA GLU A 35 -3.70 55.33 -33.08
C GLU A 35 -3.29 55.12 -34.55
N GLY A 36 -2.85 53.94 -34.92
CA GLY A 36 -2.53 53.56 -36.29
C GLY A 36 -3.74 53.65 -37.21
N GLY A 37 -4.92 53.20 -36.75
CA GLY A 37 -6.20 53.33 -37.48
C GLY A 37 -6.60 54.77 -37.71
N ILE A 38 -6.55 55.62 -36.68
CA ILE A 38 -6.86 57.06 -36.76
C ILE A 38 -5.94 57.75 -37.76
N ARG A 39 -4.61 57.47 -37.72
CA ARG A 39 -3.64 58.05 -38.66
C ARG A 39 -3.85 57.59 -40.10
N LEU A 40 -4.26 56.37 -40.33
CA LEU A 40 -4.60 55.88 -41.65
C LEU A 40 -5.83 56.56 -42.22
N ASP A 41 -6.87 56.73 -41.41
CA ASP A 41 -8.09 57.43 -41.82
C ASP A 41 -7.83 58.93 -42.12
N ALA A 42 -6.92 59.52 -41.35
CA ALA A 42 -6.45 60.92 -41.59
C ALA A 42 -5.41 61.02 -42.72
N GLN A 43 -5.10 59.98 -43.47
CA GLN A 43 -4.07 59.94 -44.53
C GLN A 43 -2.66 60.40 -44.10
N LEU A 44 -2.34 60.29 -42.77
CA LEU A 44 -1.05 60.64 -42.23
C LEU A 44 -0.01 59.53 -42.45
N SER A 45 1.24 59.94 -42.76
CA SER A 45 2.34 58.96 -42.92
C SER A 45 2.62 58.18 -41.64
N GLY A 46 2.88 56.88 -41.76
CA GLY A 46 3.28 55.98 -40.63
C GLY A 46 2.13 55.27 -39.97
N GLY A 47 0.85 55.51 -40.29
CA GLY A 47 -0.30 54.81 -39.69
C GLY A 47 -0.28 53.30 -39.88
N GLY A 48 0.13 52.81 -41.06
CA GLY A 48 0.26 51.38 -41.34
C GLY A 48 1.31 50.68 -40.51
N GLY A 49 2.44 51.36 -40.25
CA GLY A 49 3.50 50.79 -39.38
C GLY A 49 3.08 50.66 -37.93
N LEU A 50 2.35 51.62 -37.39
CA LEU A 50 1.81 51.58 -36.02
C LEU A 50 0.76 50.47 -35.86
N LEU A 51 -0.11 50.32 -36.85
CA LEU A 51 -1.13 49.29 -36.86
C LEU A 51 -0.47 47.87 -36.89
N ALA A 52 0.50 47.67 -37.76
CA ALA A 52 1.26 46.40 -37.83
C ALA A 52 2.01 46.11 -36.53
N ALA A 53 2.68 47.12 -35.91
CA ALA A 53 3.36 46.97 -34.64
C ALA A 53 2.38 46.58 -33.50
N GLY A 54 1.21 47.20 -33.46
CA GLY A 54 0.18 46.93 -32.48
C GLY A 54 -0.36 45.47 -32.59
N ILE A 55 -0.59 44.98 -33.82
CA ILE A 55 -1.00 43.60 -34.05
C ILE A 55 0.08 42.63 -33.59
N VAL A 56 1.35 42.84 -33.89
CA VAL A 56 2.48 42.00 -33.46
C VAL A 56 2.57 41.96 -31.95
N LEU A 57 2.40 43.10 -31.24
CA LEU A 57 2.41 43.13 -29.78
C LEU A 57 1.23 42.37 -29.16
N CYS A 58 0.03 42.48 -29.71
CA CYS A 58 -1.13 41.73 -29.28
C CYS A 58 -0.94 40.24 -29.49
N LEU A 59 -0.38 39.81 -30.60
CA LEU A 59 -0.03 38.40 -30.85
C LEU A 59 1.04 37.88 -29.88
N ALA A 60 2.07 38.69 -29.59
CA ALA A 60 3.09 38.36 -28.61
C ALA A 60 2.50 38.23 -27.18
N ALA A 61 1.58 39.10 -26.78
CA ALA A 61 0.87 39.03 -25.52
C ALA A 61 -0.03 37.78 -25.46
N ALA A 62 -0.74 37.44 -26.52
CA ALA A 62 -1.56 36.22 -26.62
C ALA A 62 -0.70 34.95 -26.50
N LEU A 63 0.44 34.87 -27.22
CA LEU A 63 1.37 33.75 -27.10
C LEU A 63 1.96 33.63 -25.69
N SER A 64 2.33 34.75 -25.08
CA SER A 64 2.85 34.82 -23.71
C SER A 64 1.84 34.32 -22.68
N SER A 65 0.53 34.49 -22.91
CA SER A 65 -0.52 34.04 -21.99
C SER A 65 -0.56 32.52 -21.80
N GLY A 66 -0.11 31.73 -22.78
CA GLY A 66 0.00 30.27 -22.69
C GLY A 66 1.05 29.75 -21.69
N GLY A 67 1.95 30.63 -21.22
CA GLY A 67 3.03 30.26 -20.30
C GLY A 67 2.67 30.30 -18.81
N PHE A 68 1.48 30.77 -18.44
CA PHE A 68 1.07 30.83 -17.03
C PHE A 68 0.67 29.48 -16.48
N MET A 69 1.19 29.14 -15.30
CA MET A 69 0.85 27.92 -14.60
C MET A 69 0.75 28.14 -13.10
N LEU A 70 -0.18 27.43 -12.47
CA LEU A 70 -0.35 27.33 -11.03
C LEU A 70 0.06 25.95 -10.59
N LEU A 71 0.88 25.84 -9.53
CA LEU A 71 1.28 24.56 -8.94
C LEU A 71 0.97 24.56 -7.45
N GLU A 72 0.20 23.58 -7.01
CA GLU A 72 -0.14 23.39 -5.60
C GLU A 72 0.96 22.65 -4.83
N PRO A 73 0.98 22.73 -3.49
CA PRO A 73 1.86 21.90 -2.67
C PRO A 73 1.65 20.40 -2.92
N ASN A 74 2.75 19.64 -2.94
CA ASN A 74 2.77 18.22 -3.25
C ASN A 74 2.21 17.86 -4.64
N GLU A 75 2.46 18.72 -5.61
CA GLU A 75 2.26 18.44 -7.02
C GLU A 75 3.56 18.65 -7.78
N ALA A 76 3.67 18.02 -8.93
CA ALA A 76 4.78 18.19 -9.85
C ALA A 76 4.25 18.35 -11.28
N ARG A 77 5.01 19.08 -12.10
CA ARG A 77 4.76 19.17 -13.54
C ARG A 77 5.97 18.68 -14.31
N VAL A 78 5.77 17.67 -15.11
CA VAL A 78 6.78 17.17 -16.05
C VAL A 78 6.74 17.97 -17.31
N MET A 79 7.85 18.70 -17.58
CA MET A 79 7.96 19.66 -18.68
C MET A 79 8.53 19.00 -19.92
N LEU A 80 7.83 19.12 -21.05
CA LEU A 80 8.25 18.62 -22.34
C LEU A 80 8.35 19.78 -23.34
N PHE A 81 9.41 19.78 -24.12
CA PHE A 81 9.60 20.72 -25.24
C PHE A 81 9.60 19.93 -26.55
N PHE A 82 8.55 20.08 -27.34
CA PHE A 82 8.35 19.32 -28.57
C PHE A 82 8.62 17.81 -28.42
N GLY A 83 8.07 17.22 -27.32
CA GLY A 83 8.24 15.79 -27.02
C GLY A 83 9.52 15.40 -26.28
N GLN A 84 10.49 16.32 -26.13
CA GLN A 84 11.70 16.08 -25.34
C GLN A 84 11.49 16.43 -23.87
N TYR A 85 11.85 15.54 -22.94
CA TYR A 85 11.83 15.82 -21.53
C TYR A 85 12.87 16.87 -21.16
N ARG A 86 12.44 17.97 -20.50
CA ARG A 86 13.27 19.11 -20.11
C ARG A 86 13.39 19.28 -18.58
N GLY A 87 12.84 18.34 -17.84
CA GLY A 87 12.91 18.33 -16.37
C GLY A 87 11.54 18.39 -15.71
N THR A 88 11.53 18.22 -14.40
CA THR A 88 10.32 18.26 -13.57
C THR A 88 10.31 19.52 -12.72
N PHE A 89 9.18 20.20 -12.68
CA PHE A 89 8.98 21.45 -11.95
C PHE A 89 8.25 21.16 -10.64
N TYR A 90 8.82 21.63 -9.51
CA TYR A 90 8.33 21.35 -8.14
C TYR A 90 8.00 22.63 -7.34
N GLU A 91 8.33 23.82 -7.86
CA GLU A 91 8.15 25.06 -7.11
C GLU A 91 6.67 25.44 -7.08
N THR A 92 6.11 25.52 -5.89
CA THR A 92 4.71 25.87 -5.67
C THR A 92 4.44 27.35 -5.91
N GLY A 93 3.21 27.66 -6.30
CA GLY A 93 2.76 29.01 -6.53
C GLY A 93 2.45 29.30 -7.99
N TYR A 94 2.35 30.61 -8.32
CA TYR A 94 2.01 31.10 -9.64
C TYR A 94 3.27 31.47 -10.41
N TRP A 95 3.52 30.75 -11.50
CA TRP A 95 4.74 30.86 -12.30
C TRP A 95 4.40 31.09 -13.77
N TRP A 96 5.33 31.75 -14.45
CA TRP A 96 5.35 31.85 -15.90
C TRP A 96 6.56 31.10 -16.45
N VAL A 97 6.34 30.25 -17.43
CA VAL A 97 7.35 29.48 -18.13
C VAL A 97 7.20 29.66 -19.64
N ASN A 98 8.14 29.16 -20.41
CA ASN A 98 8.06 29.22 -21.87
C ASN A 98 6.72 28.62 -22.39
N PRO A 99 5.89 29.38 -23.10
CA PRO A 99 4.57 28.96 -23.58
C PRO A 99 4.59 27.75 -24.54
N PHE A 100 5.75 27.45 -25.14
CA PHE A 100 5.91 26.29 -26.02
C PHE A 100 6.18 24.97 -25.28
N LEU A 101 6.24 24.99 -23.95
CA LEU A 101 6.36 23.81 -23.13
C LEU A 101 4.98 23.17 -22.91
N SER A 102 4.90 21.89 -23.13
CA SER A 102 3.76 21.07 -22.68
C SER A 102 4.07 20.51 -21.29
N ALA A 103 3.12 20.66 -20.37
CA ALA A 103 3.28 20.28 -18.96
C ALA A 103 2.31 19.15 -18.62
N LYS A 104 2.83 18.03 -18.09
CA LYS A 104 2.01 16.94 -17.55
C LYS A 104 2.01 17.02 -16.03
N GLN A 105 0.86 17.33 -15.44
CA GLN A 105 0.68 17.46 -13.98
C GLN A 105 0.46 16.10 -13.33
N ILE A 106 1.04 15.91 -12.15
CA ILE A 106 0.90 14.70 -11.34
C ILE A 106 0.90 15.06 -9.85
N SER A 107 0.16 14.30 -9.04
CA SER A 107 0.10 14.49 -7.59
C SER A 107 1.15 13.61 -6.89
N LEU A 108 1.84 14.20 -5.91
CA LEU A 108 2.81 13.51 -5.04
C LEU A 108 2.23 13.23 -3.64
N ARG A 109 0.93 13.50 -3.46
CA ARG A 109 0.22 13.27 -2.18
C ARG A 109 0.13 11.78 -1.90
N LEU A 110 0.14 11.41 -0.63
CA LEU A 110 -0.14 10.05 -0.19
C LEU A 110 -1.54 9.61 -0.62
N ARG A 111 -1.66 8.37 -1.05
CA ARG A 111 -2.91 7.74 -1.46
C ARG A 111 -3.08 6.40 -0.76
N ASN A 112 -4.32 6.10 -0.41
CA ASN A 112 -4.70 4.81 0.15
C ASN A 112 -5.35 3.97 -0.94
N LEU A 113 -4.92 2.71 -1.04
CA LEU A 113 -5.58 1.67 -1.80
C LEU A 113 -6.08 0.61 -0.83
N ASN A 114 -7.38 0.32 -0.89
CA ASN A 114 -7.97 -0.83 -0.22
C ASN A 114 -8.28 -1.86 -1.30
N ALA A 115 -7.44 -2.89 -1.40
CA ALA A 115 -7.63 -3.97 -2.36
C ALA A 115 -8.70 -4.95 -1.83
N GLU A 116 -9.62 -5.32 -2.70
CA GLU A 116 -10.62 -6.35 -2.38
C GLU A 116 -9.94 -7.68 -2.09
N PRO A 117 -10.49 -8.51 -1.15
CA PRO A 117 -9.91 -9.79 -0.84
C PRO A 117 -9.85 -10.71 -2.06
N ILE A 118 -8.66 -11.21 -2.36
CA ILE A 118 -8.43 -12.16 -3.44
C ILE A 118 -8.24 -13.57 -2.91
N LYS A 119 -8.67 -14.57 -3.70
CA LYS A 119 -8.44 -15.97 -3.40
C LYS A 119 -7.04 -16.38 -3.87
N VAL A 120 -6.26 -16.90 -2.94
CA VAL A 120 -4.88 -17.40 -3.18
C VAL A 120 -4.68 -18.72 -2.43
N ASN A 121 -3.66 -19.48 -2.80
CA ASN A 121 -3.27 -20.67 -2.03
C ASN A 121 -2.11 -20.31 -1.10
N ASP A 122 -2.18 -20.79 0.13
CA ASP A 122 -1.08 -20.72 1.10
C ASP A 122 0.05 -21.72 0.75
N LYS A 123 1.13 -21.73 1.55
CA LYS A 123 2.26 -22.68 1.41
C LYS A 123 1.82 -24.15 1.40
N CYS A 124 0.77 -24.49 2.15
CA CYS A 124 0.23 -25.84 2.25
C CYS A 124 -0.76 -26.18 1.12
N GLY A 125 -1.07 -25.24 0.23
CA GLY A 125 -2.04 -25.42 -0.84
C GLY A 125 -3.49 -25.15 -0.44
N ASN A 126 -3.75 -24.67 0.77
CA ASN A 126 -5.10 -24.33 1.21
C ASN A 126 -5.55 -23.03 0.56
N PRO A 127 -6.77 -22.95 0.01
CA PRO A 127 -7.31 -21.71 -0.52
C PRO A 127 -7.71 -20.75 0.61
N VAL A 128 -7.11 -19.57 0.59
CA VAL A 128 -7.36 -18.48 1.56
C VAL A 128 -7.78 -17.22 0.85
N MET A 129 -8.57 -16.39 1.52
CA MET A 129 -8.97 -15.06 1.09
C MET A 129 -8.11 -14.04 1.82
N ILE A 130 -7.36 -13.23 1.08
CA ILE A 130 -6.48 -12.20 1.65
C ILE A 130 -6.81 -10.85 1.03
N GLY A 131 -7.05 -9.85 1.86
CA GLY A 131 -7.18 -8.44 1.50
C GLY A 131 -5.99 -7.62 1.98
N LEU A 132 -5.74 -6.51 1.31
CA LEU A 132 -4.62 -5.62 1.55
C LEU A 132 -5.08 -4.17 1.60
N VAL A 133 -4.56 -3.43 2.56
CA VAL A 133 -4.54 -1.96 2.54
C VAL A 133 -3.13 -1.50 2.38
N LEU A 134 -2.92 -0.59 1.45
CA LEU A 134 -1.60 0.00 1.26
C LEU A 134 -1.67 1.52 1.12
N VAL A 135 -0.65 2.19 1.63
CA VAL A 135 -0.40 3.62 1.49
C VAL A 135 0.79 3.80 0.57
N TRP A 136 0.58 4.56 -0.50
CA TRP A 136 1.60 4.76 -1.52
C TRP A 136 1.69 6.21 -1.98
N ARG A 137 2.79 6.57 -2.58
CA ARG A 137 3.02 7.86 -3.24
C ARG A 137 4.01 7.72 -4.39
N ILE A 138 4.07 8.74 -5.23
CA ILE A 138 5.10 8.83 -6.26
C ILE A 138 6.37 9.41 -5.63
N LYS A 139 7.52 8.76 -5.86
CA LYS A 139 8.82 9.26 -5.44
C LYS A 139 9.14 10.56 -6.15
N ARG A 140 9.53 11.57 -5.37
CA ARG A 140 9.85 12.89 -5.92
C ARG A 140 10.97 12.85 -6.95
N ASP A 141 11.93 11.95 -6.75
CA ASP A 141 13.10 11.83 -7.62
C ASP A 141 12.86 10.99 -8.88
N GLU A 142 11.70 10.32 -8.98
CA GLU A 142 11.37 9.40 -10.07
C GLU A 142 10.04 9.71 -10.78
N VAL A 143 9.55 10.95 -10.63
CA VAL A 143 8.26 11.40 -11.19
C VAL A 143 8.14 11.15 -12.70
N TYR A 144 9.23 11.28 -13.42
CA TYR A 144 9.23 11.06 -14.87
C TYR A 144 8.83 9.62 -15.24
N ARG A 145 9.21 8.60 -14.42
CA ARG A 145 8.84 7.21 -14.65
C ARG A 145 7.34 6.99 -14.57
N SER A 146 6.70 7.54 -13.55
CA SER A 146 5.24 7.45 -13.40
C SER A 146 4.46 8.08 -14.56
N VAL A 147 5.08 9.01 -15.29
CA VAL A 147 4.44 9.71 -16.41
C VAL A 147 4.72 9.06 -17.76
N PHE A 148 5.88 8.42 -17.94
CA PHE A 148 6.31 7.93 -19.25
C PHE A 148 6.41 6.40 -19.35
N GLU A 149 6.59 5.68 -18.22
CA GLU A 149 6.70 4.22 -18.26
C GLU A 149 5.34 3.54 -18.06
N ILE A 150 4.37 4.24 -17.48
CA ILE A 150 3.00 3.75 -17.35
C ILE A 150 2.14 4.40 -18.42
N ASP A 151 1.52 3.58 -19.26
CA ASP A 151 0.64 4.07 -20.31
C ASP A 151 -0.67 4.59 -19.70
N ALA A 152 -0.79 5.91 -19.67
CA ALA A 152 -2.00 6.63 -19.31
C ALA A 152 -2.63 7.26 -20.55
N ALA A 153 -2.63 6.53 -21.68
CA ALA A 153 -3.20 7.01 -22.92
C ALA A 153 -4.66 7.46 -22.73
N PRO A 154 -5.04 8.63 -23.25
CA PRO A 154 -6.43 9.07 -23.22
C PRO A 154 -7.29 8.10 -24.06
N ALA A 155 -8.51 7.85 -23.61
CA ALA A 155 -9.47 7.04 -24.35
C ALA A 155 -9.80 7.63 -25.74
N THR A 156 -9.56 8.92 -25.92
CA THR A 156 -9.77 9.66 -27.19
C THR A 156 -8.48 10.34 -27.61
N PRO A 157 -7.99 10.12 -28.84
CA PRO A 157 -6.82 10.81 -29.38
C PRO A 157 -7.04 12.33 -29.40
N GLY A 158 -6.13 13.09 -28.77
CA GLY A 158 -6.17 14.55 -28.73
C GLY A 158 -6.58 15.16 -27.39
N ASP A 159 -7.12 14.40 -26.44
CA ASP A 159 -7.44 14.90 -25.11
C ASP A 159 -6.20 14.94 -24.21
N ASN A 160 -6.03 16.08 -23.53
CA ASN A 160 -5.04 16.20 -22.45
C ASN A 160 -5.51 15.37 -21.26
N VAL A 161 -4.81 14.25 -20.98
CA VAL A 161 -5.09 13.44 -19.79
C VAL A 161 -4.97 14.31 -18.55
N SER A 162 -6.08 14.51 -17.84
CA SER A 162 -6.09 15.26 -16.58
C SER A 162 -5.19 14.59 -15.54
N ALA A 163 -4.71 15.36 -14.57
CA ALA A 163 -3.94 14.80 -13.43
C ALA A 163 -4.74 13.70 -12.71
N ALA A 164 -6.06 13.88 -12.53
CA ALA A 164 -6.93 12.91 -11.91
C ALA A 164 -7.03 11.60 -12.72
N ALA A 165 -7.23 11.68 -14.04
CA ALA A 165 -7.29 10.50 -14.89
C ALA A 165 -5.96 9.72 -14.89
N ARG A 166 -4.82 10.41 -14.88
CA ARG A 166 -3.50 9.78 -14.75
C ARG A 166 -3.33 9.07 -13.43
N MET A 167 -3.76 9.70 -12.33
CA MET A 167 -3.72 9.07 -11.02
C MET A 167 -4.62 7.83 -10.93
N THR A 168 -5.78 7.80 -11.59
CA THR A 168 -6.65 6.61 -11.66
C THR A 168 -5.96 5.43 -12.37
N VAL A 169 -5.20 5.70 -13.43
CA VAL A 169 -4.42 4.64 -14.11
C VAL A 169 -3.33 4.09 -13.19
N LEU A 170 -2.64 4.97 -12.45
CA LEU A 170 -1.64 4.53 -11.46
C LEU A 170 -2.27 3.74 -10.31
N ASP A 171 -3.45 4.15 -9.80
CA ASP A 171 -4.19 3.39 -8.79
C ASP A 171 -4.49 1.95 -9.28
N ARG A 172 -4.94 1.82 -10.52
CA ARG A 172 -5.20 0.51 -11.14
C ARG A 172 -3.92 -0.31 -11.29
N PHE A 173 -2.83 0.32 -11.74
CA PHE A 173 -1.53 -0.34 -11.86
C PHE A 173 -1.04 -0.86 -10.50
N VAL A 174 -1.10 -0.02 -9.46
CA VAL A 174 -0.76 -0.40 -8.08
C VAL A 174 -1.63 -1.57 -7.61
N GLY A 175 -2.94 -1.54 -7.87
CA GLY A 175 -3.86 -2.63 -7.52
C GLY A 175 -3.44 -3.97 -8.14
N VAL A 176 -3.18 -4.01 -9.44
CA VAL A 176 -2.75 -5.24 -10.15
C VAL A 176 -1.42 -5.76 -9.61
N GLN A 177 -0.45 -4.87 -9.32
CA GLN A 177 0.82 -5.28 -8.73
C GLN A 177 0.67 -5.76 -7.28
N SER A 178 -0.29 -5.19 -6.55
CA SER A 178 -0.63 -5.61 -5.18
C SER A 178 -1.19 -7.02 -5.15
N ASP A 179 -2.09 -7.36 -6.04
CA ASP A 179 -2.63 -8.72 -6.17
C ASP A 179 -1.52 -9.75 -6.48
N ALA A 180 -0.60 -9.38 -7.37
CA ALA A 180 0.52 -10.24 -7.72
C ALA A 180 1.50 -10.43 -6.55
N ALA A 181 1.77 -9.37 -5.77
CA ALA A 181 2.61 -9.44 -4.57
C ALA A 181 1.96 -10.29 -3.47
N LEU A 182 0.64 -10.09 -3.24
CA LEU A 182 -0.13 -10.91 -2.28
C LEU A 182 -0.06 -12.39 -2.61
N ARG A 183 -0.26 -12.78 -3.88
CA ARG A 183 -0.15 -14.18 -4.31
C ARG A 183 1.24 -14.75 -4.06
N GLN A 184 2.28 -13.97 -4.32
CA GLN A 184 3.65 -14.38 -4.10
C GLN A 184 3.96 -14.57 -2.62
N VAL A 185 3.60 -13.61 -1.77
CA VAL A 185 3.88 -13.65 -0.33
C VAL A 185 3.03 -14.72 0.35
N ALA A 186 1.73 -14.82 0.03
CA ALA A 186 0.85 -15.85 0.58
C ALA A 186 1.34 -17.26 0.30
N GLY A 187 1.88 -17.53 -0.89
CA GLY A 187 2.43 -18.84 -1.24
C GLY A 187 3.72 -19.23 -0.48
N LEU A 188 4.37 -18.27 0.20
CA LEU A 188 5.57 -18.56 1.00
C LEU A 188 5.25 -18.99 2.43
N TYR A 189 4.08 -18.65 2.96
CA TYR A 189 3.70 -18.86 4.35
C TYR A 189 2.43 -19.71 4.48
N ALA A 190 2.38 -20.57 5.49
CA ALA A 190 1.15 -21.27 5.86
C ALA A 190 0.16 -20.31 6.53
N TYR A 191 -1.13 -20.57 6.42
CA TYR A 191 -2.17 -19.77 7.06
C TYR A 191 -2.04 -19.78 8.59
N ASP A 192 -1.90 -20.98 9.18
CA ASP A 192 -1.74 -21.19 10.62
C ASP A 192 -0.68 -22.28 10.91
N ASN A 193 -0.45 -22.54 12.19
CA ASN A 193 0.56 -23.50 12.64
C ASN A 193 0.15 -24.99 12.44
N THR A 194 -0.99 -25.26 11.83
CA THR A 194 -1.50 -26.60 11.65
C THR A 194 -0.76 -27.32 10.52
N GLY A 195 0.12 -28.24 10.86
CA GLY A 195 0.92 -29.01 9.89
C GLY A 195 2.25 -28.36 9.49
N VAL A 196 2.74 -27.40 10.27
CA VAL A 196 4.01 -26.70 10.09
C VAL A 196 4.90 -26.96 11.31
N GLU A 197 6.22 -26.92 11.13
CA GLU A 197 7.16 -27.11 12.24
C GLU A 197 7.02 -25.98 13.28
N ALA A 198 7.26 -26.31 14.56
CA ALA A 198 7.19 -25.34 15.63
C ALA A 198 8.22 -24.22 15.43
N GLY A 199 7.72 -22.98 15.28
CA GLY A 199 8.55 -21.78 15.06
C GLY A 199 8.55 -21.25 13.61
N GLU A 200 7.90 -21.91 12.65
CA GLU A 200 7.71 -21.31 11.32
C GLU A 200 6.76 -20.11 11.37
N LEU A 201 7.08 -19.12 10.53
CA LEU A 201 6.25 -17.92 10.37
C LEU A 201 4.95 -18.29 9.64
N THR A 202 3.82 -17.82 10.18
CA THR A 202 2.50 -18.04 9.59
C THR A 202 1.77 -16.73 9.34
N LEU A 203 0.88 -16.72 8.34
CA LEU A 203 0.09 -15.52 7.97
C LEU A 203 -0.72 -14.98 9.16
N ARG A 204 -1.15 -15.84 10.08
CA ARG A 204 -1.98 -15.48 11.22
C ARG A 204 -1.19 -14.98 12.43
N SER A 205 -0.03 -15.56 12.73
CA SER A 205 0.71 -15.30 13.97
C SER A 205 1.77 -14.21 13.84
N ASN A 206 2.35 -14.01 12.65
CA ASN A 206 3.52 -13.18 12.42
C ASN A 206 3.21 -12.04 11.42
N SER A 207 2.15 -11.30 11.69
CA SER A 207 1.65 -10.28 10.76
C SER A 207 2.66 -9.16 10.47
N GLU A 208 3.51 -8.78 11.42
CA GLU A 208 4.48 -7.70 11.23
C GLU A 208 5.59 -8.08 10.26
N GLU A 209 6.18 -9.27 10.40
CA GLU A 209 7.22 -9.77 9.50
C GLU A 209 6.70 -9.96 8.08
N ILE A 210 5.45 -10.45 7.95
CA ILE A 210 4.81 -10.67 6.67
C ILE A 210 4.46 -9.34 6.01
N ASN A 211 3.96 -8.36 6.76
CA ASN A 211 3.70 -7.01 6.25
C ASN A 211 5.01 -6.35 5.77
N ALA A 212 6.12 -6.49 6.52
CA ALA A 212 7.43 -6.00 6.10
C ALA A 212 7.93 -6.68 4.82
N GLN A 213 7.70 -7.99 4.66
CA GLN A 213 8.05 -8.72 3.44
C GLN A 213 7.18 -8.28 2.25
N LEU A 214 5.90 -8.07 2.49
CA LEU A 214 4.95 -7.59 1.50
C LEU A 214 5.32 -6.18 1.02
N GLU A 215 5.66 -5.27 1.94
CA GLU A 215 6.11 -3.92 1.64
C GLU A 215 7.38 -3.92 0.78
N ARG A 216 8.38 -4.75 1.10
CA ARG A 216 9.59 -4.92 0.28
C ARG A 216 9.25 -5.41 -1.12
N THR A 217 8.46 -6.47 -1.21
CA THR A 217 8.06 -7.06 -2.50
C THR A 217 7.30 -6.06 -3.36
N LEU A 218 6.42 -5.26 -2.75
CA LEU A 218 5.68 -4.19 -3.44
C LEU A 218 6.60 -3.07 -3.90
N ASN A 219 7.52 -2.61 -3.05
CA ASN A 219 8.49 -1.57 -3.41
C ASN A 219 9.37 -2.00 -4.58
N ASP A 220 9.84 -3.26 -4.61
CA ASP A 220 10.64 -3.80 -5.71
C ASP A 220 9.85 -3.82 -7.03
N ARG A 221 8.57 -4.23 -7.00
CA ARG A 221 7.69 -4.28 -8.17
C ARG A 221 7.29 -2.90 -8.69
N LEU A 222 7.04 -1.97 -7.77
CA LEU A 222 6.56 -0.62 -8.10
C LEU A 222 7.69 0.38 -8.39
N ALA A 223 8.95 0.01 -8.12
CA ALA A 223 10.12 0.83 -8.41
C ALA A 223 10.22 1.22 -9.89
N MET A 224 9.82 0.33 -10.80
CA MET A 224 9.81 0.64 -12.24
C MET A 224 8.91 1.83 -12.59
N ALA A 225 7.83 2.03 -11.85
CA ALA A 225 6.88 3.13 -12.02
C ALA A 225 7.25 4.38 -11.21
N GLY A 226 8.35 4.38 -10.47
CA GLY A 226 8.72 5.47 -9.57
C GLY A 226 7.74 5.65 -8.40
N ILE A 227 7.08 4.57 -7.99
CA ILE A 227 6.13 4.55 -6.88
C ILE A 227 6.81 3.97 -5.64
N GLU A 228 6.53 4.56 -4.48
CA GLU A 228 6.98 4.13 -3.16
C GLU A 228 5.78 3.69 -2.33
N VAL A 229 5.85 2.51 -1.77
CA VAL A 229 4.92 2.02 -0.74
C VAL A 229 5.46 2.45 0.62
N VAL A 230 4.67 3.23 1.33
CA VAL A 230 5.00 3.73 2.68
C VAL A 230 4.58 2.72 3.73
N GLU A 231 3.45 2.05 3.49
CA GLU A 231 2.90 1.06 4.41
C GLU A 231 2.05 0.06 3.62
N ALA A 232 2.19 -1.22 3.93
CA ALA A 232 1.35 -2.29 3.38
C ALA A 232 0.94 -3.25 4.50
N ARG A 233 -0.37 -3.45 4.68
CA ARG A 233 -0.91 -4.31 5.72
C ARG A 233 -2.01 -5.22 5.20
N ILE A 234 -1.99 -6.46 5.64
CA ILE A 234 -3.09 -7.39 5.45
C ILE A 234 -4.25 -6.94 6.34
N ASN A 235 -5.38 -6.61 5.75
CA ASN A 235 -6.59 -6.17 6.46
C ASN A 235 -7.67 -7.25 6.54
N TYR A 236 -7.57 -8.27 5.70
CA TYR A 236 -8.48 -9.39 5.67
C TYR A 236 -7.72 -10.70 5.46
N LEU A 237 -7.97 -11.68 6.32
CA LEU A 237 -7.37 -13.00 6.23
C LEU A 237 -8.35 -14.06 6.74
N ALA A 238 -8.80 -14.94 5.87
CA ALA A 238 -9.72 -16.02 6.19
C ALA A 238 -9.51 -17.20 5.25
N TYR A 239 -9.92 -18.39 5.67
CA TYR A 239 -10.04 -19.50 4.74
C TYR A 239 -11.12 -19.22 3.71
N ALA A 240 -10.92 -19.71 2.49
CA ALA A 240 -11.95 -19.63 1.47
C ALA A 240 -13.23 -20.38 1.92
N PRO A 241 -14.42 -19.87 1.58
CA PRO A 241 -15.70 -20.44 2.07
C PRO A 241 -15.84 -21.93 1.86
N GLU A 242 -15.24 -22.46 0.77
CA GLU A 242 -15.34 -23.88 0.41
C GLU A 242 -14.69 -24.81 1.41
N ILE A 243 -13.65 -24.36 2.11
CA ILE A 243 -12.88 -25.20 3.06
C ILE A 243 -13.04 -24.74 4.51
N ALA A 244 -13.63 -23.56 4.75
CA ALA A 244 -13.70 -22.95 6.09
C ALA A 244 -14.31 -23.90 7.13
N ALA A 245 -15.42 -24.60 6.80
CA ALA A 245 -16.07 -25.55 7.70
C ALA A 245 -15.19 -26.79 8.02
N VAL A 246 -14.44 -27.26 7.04
CA VAL A 246 -13.54 -28.41 7.22
C VAL A 246 -12.34 -28.01 8.09
N MET A 247 -11.76 -26.85 7.81
CA MET A 247 -10.63 -26.33 8.59
C MET A 247 -11.00 -25.99 10.03
N LEU A 248 -12.20 -25.48 10.27
CA LEU A 248 -12.71 -25.28 11.63
C LEU A 248 -12.80 -26.58 12.40
N ARG A 249 -13.32 -27.66 11.79
CA ARG A 249 -13.38 -29.00 12.43
C ARG A 249 -11.98 -29.54 12.74
N ARG A 250 -11.02 -29.33 11.82
CA ARG A 250 -9.62 -29.73 12.04
C ARG A 250 -9.03 -28.96 13.23
N GLN A 251 -9.19 -27.63 13.27
CA GLN A 251 -8.72 -26.82 14.39
C GLN A 251 -9.35 -27.23 15.73
N GLN A 252 -10.65 -27.58 15.73
CA GLN A 252 -11.32 -28.12 16.92
C GLN A 252 -10.72 -29.46 17.37
N ALA A 253 -10.47 -30.39 16.44
CA ALA A 253 -9.83 -31.66 16.76
C ALA A 253 -8.42 -31.46 17.32
N ASP A 254 -7.60 -30.65 16.69
CA ASP A 254 -6.23 -30.35 17.15
C ASP A 254 -6.24 -29.67 18.53
N ALA A 255 -7.19 -28.74 18.78
CA ALA A 255 -7.37 -28.11 20.08
C ALA A 255 -7.75 -29.10 21.17
N ILE A 256 -8.65 -30.09 20.89
CA ILE A 256 -9.04 -31.15 21.82
C ILE A 256 -7.84 -32.04 22.14
N ILE A 257 -7.07 -32.44 21.13
CA ILE A 257 -5.88 -33.29 21.32
C ILE A 257 -4.86 -32.56 22.20
N SER A 258 -4.54 -31.30 21.86
CA SER A 258 -3.59 -30.48 22.62
C SER A 258 -4.06 -30.21 24.06
N ALA A 259 -5.36 -30.03 24.27
CA ALA A 259 -5.92 -29.88 25.61
C ALA A 259 -5.75 -31.18 26.43
N ARG A 260 -6.01 -32.35 25.81
CA ARG A 260 -5.84 -33.63 26.46
C ARG A 260 -4.39 -33.95 26.79
N GLU A 261 -3.47 -33.65 25.88
CA GLU A 261 -2.02 -33.79 26.14
C GLU A 261 -1.60 -32.97 27.37
N LYS A 262 -2.04 -31.72 27.49
CA LYS A 262 -1.76 -30.87 28.65
C LYS A 262 -2.41 -31.39 29.96
N ILE A 263 -3.61 -31.94 29.87
CA ILE A 263 -4.26 -32.58 31.03
C ILE A 263 -3.45 -33.77 31.50
N VAL A 264 -3.01 -34.65 30.59
CA VAL A 264 -2.19 -35.83 30.94
C VAL A 264 -0.83 -35.38 31.49
N GLU A 265 -0.16 -34.44 30.88
CA GLU A 265 1.13 -33.90 31.37
C GLU A 265 0.97 -33.30 32.79
N GLY A 266 -0.08 -32.50 32.98
CA GLY A 266 -0.42 -31.94 34.30
C GLY A 266 -0.74 -33.02 35.34
N ALA A 267 -1.53 -34.06 34.96
CA ALA A 267 -1.87 -35.18 35.85
C ALA A 267 -0.62 -35.98 36.27
N VAL A 268 0.26 -36.28 35.31
CA VAL A 268 1.53 -37.00 35.61
C VAL A 268 2.41 -36.16 36.56
N THR A 269 2.47 -34.82 36.35
CA THR A 269 3.24 -33.95 37.22
C THR A 269 2.65 -33.86 38.63
N MET A 270 1.33 -33.76 38.74
CA MET A 270 0.62 -33.73 40.04
C MET A 270 0.80 -35.08 40.77
N VAL A 271 0.68 -36.22 40.12
CA VAL A 271 0.89 -37.55 40.72
C VAL A 271 2.32 -37.68 41.21
N ARG A 272 3.32 -37.26 40.43
CA ARG A 272 4.72 -37.27 40.86
C ARG A 272 4.95 -36.43 42.11
N MET A 273 4.46 -35.20 42.13
CA MET A 273 4.58 -34.30 43.31
C MET A 273 3.87 -34.89 44.54
N ALA A 274 2.71 -35.53 44.33
CA ALA A 274 2.00 -36.16 45.44
C ALA A 274 2.79 -37.34 46.04
N LEU A 275 3.38 -38.18 45.21
CA LEU A 275 4.19 -39.31 45.68
C LEU A 275 5.49 -38.84 46.37
N GLU A 276 6.17 -37.83 45.82
CA GLU A 276 7.35 -37.23 46.43
C GLU A 276 7.05 -36.66 47.84
N ARG A 277 6.00 -35.87 47.97
CA ARG A 277 5.60 -35.31 49.26
C ARG A 277 5.17 -36.38 50.31
N LEU A 278 4.41 -37.42 49.89
CA LEU A 278 4.02 -38.52 50.76
C LEU A 278 5.25 -39.33 51.27
N SER A 279 6.27 -39.41 50.40
CA SER A 279 7.53 -40.09 50.80
C SER A 279 8.40 -39.22 51.68
N GLU A 280 8.47 -37.89 51.48
CA GLU A 280 9.24 -36.93 52.30
C GLU A 280 8.65 -36.74 53.71
N GLU A 281 7.33 -36.73 53.79
CA GLU A 281 6.60 -36.52 55.08
C GLU A 281 6.40 -37.83 55.86
N GLU A 282 6.92 -39.00 55.37
CA GLU A 282 6.81 -40.34 55.99
C GLU A 282 5.36 -40.69 56.39
N VAL A 283 4.35 -40.18 55.66
CA VAL A 283 2.94 -40.35 55.96
C VAL A 283 2.49 -41.79 55.75
N VAL A 284 3.06 -42.50 54.77
CA VAL A 284 2.75 -43.90 54.43
C VAL A 284 3.96 -44.57 53.80
N GLU A 285 4.36 -45.74 54.30
CA GLU A 285 5.27 -46.62 53.62
C GLU A 285 4.54 -47.36 52.49
N LEU A 286 4.78 -46.94 51.25
CA LEU A 286 4.21 -47.52 50.05
C LEU A 286 5.21 -48.49 49.40
N ASP A 287 4.85 -49.74 49.26
CA ASP A 287 5.56 -50.69 48.40
C ASP A 287 5.29 -50.35 46.92
N GLU A 288 6.08 -50.90 46.03
CA GLU A 288 6.00 -50.60 44.59
C GLU A 288 4.64 -50.95 43.96
N GLU A 289 3.98 -51.98 44.46
CA GLU A 289 2.67 -52.46 43.99
C GLU A 289 1.57 -51.44 44.37
N ARG A 290 1.60 -50.95 45.61
CA ARG A 290 0.66 -49.93 46.11
C ARG A 290 0.88 -48.58 45.45
N LYS A 291 2.14 -48.20 45.21
CA LYS A 291 2.46 -46.99 44.43
C LYS A 291 1.86 -47.08 43.01
N ALA A 292 2.03 -48.23 42.31
CA ALA A 292 1.48 -48.39 40.95
C ALA A 292 -0.07 -48.31 40.96
N ALA A 293 -0.73 -48.93 41.95
CA ALA A 293 -2.19 -48.87 42.09
C ALA A 293 -2.67 -47.42 42.37
N MET A 294 -1.97 -46.67 43.23
CA MET A 294 -2.28 -45.28 43.54
C MET A 294 -2.10 -44.41 42.32
N VAL A 295 -0.99 -44.54 41.58
CA VAL A 295 -0.74 -43.80 40.33
C VAL A 295 -1.86 -44.03 39.33
N SER A 296 -2.24 -45.30 39.11
CA SER A 296 -3.32 -45.65 38.18
C SER A 296 -4.65 -45.00 38.58
N ASN A 297 -5.03 -45.07 39.86
CA ASN A 297 -6.28 -44.48 40.36
C ASN A 297 -6.27 -42.95 40.24
N LEU A 298 -5.18 -42.31 40.63
CA LEU A 298 -5.05 -40.85 40.52
C LEU A 298 -5.08 -40.37 39.08
N LEU A 299 -4.39 -41.07 38.15
CA LEU A 299 -4.42 -40.70 36.72
C LEU A 299 -5.82 -40.87 36.13
N VAL A 300 -6.57 -41.90 36.49
CA VAL A 300 -7.95 -42.09 36.03
C VAL A 300 -8.83 -40.92 36.51
N VAL A 301 -8.71 -40.53 37.76
CA VAL A 301 -9.50 -39.39 38.34
C VAL A 301 -9.10 -38.04 37.70
N LEU A 302 -7.80 -37.81 37.55
CA LEU A 302 -7.27 -36.52 37.01
C LEU A 302 -7.45 -36.35 35.51
N CYS A 303 -7.47 -37.48 34.75
CA CYS A 303 -7.64 -37.43 33.30
C CYS A 303 -9.10 -37.66 32.85
N ALA A 304 -10.04 -37.93 33.76
CA ALA A 304 -11.44 -38.12 33.42
C ALA A 304 -12.11 -36.84 32.98
N ASP A 305 -12.93 -36.88 31.93
CA ASP A 305 -13.73 -35.74 31.44
C ASP A 305 -14.93 -35.42 32.39
N GLU A 306 -15.40 -36.39 33.17
CA GLU A 306 -16.48 -36.25 34.15
C GLU A 306 -15.94 -36.37 35.57
N ALA A 307 -16.58 -35.67 36.52
CA ALA A 307 -16.23 -35.74 37.93
C ALA A 307 -16.37 -37.19 38.42
N ALA A 308 -15.27 -37.77 38.89
CA ALA A 308 -15.26 -39.13 39.44
C ALA A 308 -16.20 -39.16 40.67
N GLN A 309 -17.17 -40.08 40.64
CA GLN A 309 -18.02 -40.35 41.80
C GLN A 309 -17.31 -41.39 42.65
N PRO A 310 -16.82 -41.06 43.84
CA PRO A 310 -16.17 -42.04 44.71
C PRO A 310 -17.21 -43.07 45.23
N VAL A 311 -17.06 -44.33 44.84
CA VAL A 311 -17.80 -45.44 45.42
C VAL A 311 -17.03 -45.87 46.69
N VAL A 312 -17.48 -45.38 47.84
CA VAL A 312 -16.94 -45.83 49.12
C VAL A 312 -17.49 -47.23 49.40
N ASN A 313 -16.67 -48.26 49.24
CA ASN A 313 -17.00 -49.57 49.70
C ASN A 313 -16.79 -49.62 51.23
N ALA A 314 -17.86 -49.38 51.96
CA ALA A 314 -17.88 -49.62 53.42
C ALA A 314 -17.91 -51.13 53.62
N GLY A 315 -16.71 -51.73 53.54
CA GLY A 315 -16.55 -53.17 53.75
C GLY A 315 -17.25 -53.66 55.04
N THR A 316 -18.04 -54.69 54.92
CA THR A 316 -18.55 -55.43 56.03
C THR A 316 -17.39 -55.98 56.87
N LEU A 317 -17.19 -55.40 58.04
CA LEU A 317 -16.34 -55.97 59.06
C LEU A 317 -16.94 -57.33 59.42
N HIS A 318 -16.44 -58.39 58.86
CA HIS A 318 -16.65 -59.76 59.40
C HIS A 318 -15.57 -60.02 60.46
N HIS A 319 -16.06 -60.34 61.64
CA HIS A 319 -15.34 -60.75 62.84
C HIS A 319 -14.49 -61.98 62.55
#